data_24db87010d7abf36bf29abf0f61df304
#
_entry.id   24db87010d7abf36bf29abf0f61df304
#
_cell.length_a   1.000
_cell.length_b   1.000
_cell.length_c   1.000
_cell.angle_alpha   90.00
_cell.angle_beta   90.00
_cell.angle_gamma   90.00
#
_symmetry.space_group_name_H-M   'P 1'
#
loop_
_entity.id
_entity.type
_entity.pdbx_description
1 polymer ?
#
loop_
_entity_poly.entity_id
_entity_poly.type
_entity_poly.pdbx_seq_one_letter_code
_entity_poly.pdbx_strand_id
1 'polypeptide(L)'
;MLEMIAGGCDRETHRRRFRTKLIAMGMCGYDRVLVEPSGVYDVDEFFDVLRDEPLDRWYQIGNVITVVNAKLESELSDMSEYLLASEAAHAGAVVLSRAEEATKEEIKATVTHLNRALEKVRCGRRLDQEIIRKGSL
;
A
#
# COMPACT_ATOMS: atom_id res chain seq x y z
N MET A 1 20.24 -4.68 -3.75
CA MET A 1 19.72 -5.85 -4.45
C MET A 1 18.25 -5.61 -4.81
N LEU A 2 17.88 -5.85 -6.04
CA LEU A 2 16.49 -5.79 -6.49
C LEU A 2 16.01 -7.23 -6.74
N GLU A 3 14.93 -7.61 -6.09
CA GLU A 3 14.30 -8.92 -6.23
C GLU A 3 12.84 -8.76 -6.64
N MET A 4 12.43 -9.54 -7.61
CA MET A 4 11.03 -9.60 -8.04
C MET A 4 10.43 -10.94 -7.64
N ILE A 5 9.25 -10.89 -7.04
CA ILE A 5 8.46 -12.06 -6.72
C ILE A 5 7.32 -12.11 -7.73
N ALA A 6 7.49 -12.92 -8.76
CA ALA A 6 6.49 -13.08 -9.81
C ALA A 6 5.94 -14.51 -9.81
N GLY A 7 4.69 -14.62 -10.23
CA GLY A 7 4.01 -15.90 -10.39
C GLY A 7 3.61 -16.54 -9.06
N GLY A 8 2.79 -17.50 -9.17
CA GLY A 8 2.11 -18.21 -8.11
C GLY A 8 0.65 -18.27 -8.53
N CYS A 9 0.17 -19.48 -8.85
CA CYS A 9 -1.21 -19.68 -9.29
C CYS A 9 -2.20 -19.47 -8.14
N ASP A 10 -1.72 -19.41 -6.91
CA ASP A 10 -2.52 -19.30 -5.71
C ASP A 10 -1.83 -18.43 -4.64
N ARG A 11 -2.64 -17.98 -3.68
CA ARG A 11 -2.23 -17.15 -2.55
C ARG A 11 -1.13 -17.79 -1.72
N GLU A 12 -1.26 -19.06 -1.45
CA GLU A 12 -0.34 -19.78 -0.57
C GLU A 12 1.05 -19.86 -1.17
N THR A 13 1.16 -20.16 -2.46
CA THR A 13 2.43 -20.20 -3.16
C THR A 13 3.09 -18.82 -3.19
N HIS A 14 2.32 -17.76 -3.44
CA HIS A 14 2.82 -16.39 -3.43
C HIS A 14 3.31 -15.99 -2.03
N ARG A 15 2.53 -16.27 -1.00
CA ARG A 15 2.89 -16.03 0.40
C ARG A 15 4.19 -16.72 0.77
N ARG A 16 4.34 -18.00 0.42
CA ARG A 16 5.55 -18.79 0.69
C ARG A 16 6.78 -18.23 0.00
N ARG A 17 6.65 -17.83 -1.28
CA ARG A 17 7.75 -17.20 -2.02
C ARG A 17 8.17 -15.88 -1.39
N PHE A 18 7.23 -15.06 -1.02
CA PHE A 18 7.50 -13.79 -0.35
C PHE A 18 8.21 -14.00 0.99
N ARG A 19 7.72 -14.91 1.80
CA ARG A 19 8.35 -15.30 3.08
C ARG A 19 9.79 -15.78 2.87
N THR A 20 10.02 -16.65 1.90
CA THR A 20 11.36 -17.18 1.59
C THR A 20 12.32 -16.05 1.19
N LYS A 21 11.86 -15.10 0.37
CA LYS A 21 12.68 -13.94 -0.01
C LYS A 21 13.02 -13.04 1.16
N LEU A 22 12.07 -12.78 2.05
CA LEU A 22 12.33 -11.98 3.26
C LEU A 22 13.33 -12.67 4.20
N ILE A 23 13.26 -13.99 4.32
CA ILE A 23 14.25 -14.76 5.08
C ILE A 23 15.64 -14.59 4.46
N ALA A 24 15.76 -14.77 3.17
CA ALA A 24 17.04 -14.62 2.46
C ALA A 24 17.62 -13.20 2.62
N MET A 25 16.80 -12.17 2.50
CA MET A 25 17.22 -10.78 2.69
C MET A 25 17.63 -10.48 4.13
N GLY A 26 16.91 -11.05 5.11
CA GLY A 26 17.28 -10.92 6.52
C GLY A 26 18.64 -11.53 6.82
N MET A 27 18.97 -12.66 6.20
CA MET A 27 20.27 -13.31 6.31
C MET A 27 21.40 -12.50 5.66
N CYS A 28 21.10 -11.66 4.68
CA CYS A 28 22.08 -10.77 4.06
C CYS A 28 22.47 -9.57 4.93
N GLY A 29 21.73 -9.30 6.00
CA GLY A 29 22.06 -8.23 6.95
C GLY A 29 21.79 -6.82 6.45
N TYR A 30 20.79 -6.64 5.58
CA TYR A 30 20.37 -5.31 5.14
C TYR A 30 19.73 -4.51 6.27
N ASP A 31 20.07 -3.23 6.37
CA ASP A 31 19.48 -2.31 7.35
C ASP A 31 18.02 -1.99 7.04
N ARG A 32 17.61 -2.07 5.76
CA ARG A 32 16.27 -1.74 5.32
C ARG A 32 15.89 -2.53 4.08
N VAL A 33 14.66 -3.00 4.06
CA VAL A 33 14.03 -3.62 2.90
C VAL A 33 12.82 -2.78 2.49
N LEU A 34 12.77 -2.39 1.24
CA LEU A 34 11.63 -1.70 0.64
C LEU A 34 10.82 -2.73 -0.14
N VAL A 35 9.52 -2.76 0.10
CA VAL A 35 8.61 -3.69 -0.55
C VAL A 35 7.56 -2.91 -1.32
N GLU A 36 7.42 -3.22 -2.61
CA GLU A 36 6.34 -2.72 -3.45
C GLU A 36 5.42 -3.89 -3.83
N PRO A 37 4.29 -4.07 -3.15
CA PRO A 37 3.34 -5.10 -3.50
C PRO A 37 2.55 -4.73 -4.75
N SER A 38 1.98 -5.73 -5.43
CA SER A 38 1.00 -5.49 -6.49
C SER A 38 -0.21 -4.73 -5.95
N GLY A 39 -0.79 -3.82 -6.74
CA GLY A 39 -1.96 -3.04 -6.37
C GLY A 39 -3.22 -3.86 -6.09
N VAL A 40 -3.21 -5.15 -6.42
CA VAL A 40 -4.30 -6.09 -6.10
C VAL A 40 -4.00 -6.97 -4.89
N TYR A 41 -2.87 -6.73 -4.22
CA TYR A 41 -2.45 -7.49 -3.06
C TYR A 41 -3.14 -6.99 -1.80
N ASP A 42 -3.65 -7.92 -1.01
CA ASP A 42 -4.29 -7.58 0.27
C ASP A 42 -3.23 -7.18 1.30
N VAL A 43 -3.40 -6.00 1.87
CA VAL A 43 -2.47 -5.43 2.87
C VAL A 43 -2.41 -6.31 4.12
N ASP A 44 -3.52 -6.89 4.54
CA ASP A 44 -3.56 -7.75 5.72
C ASP A 44 -2.74 -9.03 5.52
N GLU A 45 -2.80 -9.63 4.32
CA GLU A 45 -1.97 -10.79 3.99
C GLU A 45 -0.48 -10.46 4.04
N PHE A 46 -0.10 -9.28 3.59
CA PHE A 46 1.28 -8.81 3.68
C PHE A 46 1.76 -8.74 5.13
N PHE A 47 0.98 -8.12 6.01
CA PHE A 47 1.35 -8.00 7.41
C PHE A 47 1.34 -9.33 8.14
N ASP A 48 0.46 -10.24 7.78
CA ASP A 48 0.41 -11.58 8.35
C ASP A 48 1.70 -12.38 8.11
N VAL A 49 2.29 -12.25 6.92
CA VAL A 49 3.59 -12.88 6.64
C VAL A 49 4.68 -12.39 7.59
N LEU A 50 4.67 -11.10 7.92
CA LEU A 50 5.66 -10.52 8.83
C LEU A 50 5.49 -10.94 10.29
N ARG A 51 4.34 -11.53 10.65
CA ARG A 51 4.09 -12.09 11.98
C ARG A 51 4.57 -13.52 12.13
N ASP A 52 4.90 -14.19 11.02
CA ASP A 52 5.41 -15.56 11.04
C ASP A 52 6.88 -15.60 11.52
N GLU A 53 7.21 -16.60 12.33
CA GLU A 53 8.61 -16.83 12.70
C GLU A 53 9.45 -17.24 11.47
N PRO A 54 10.71 -16.77 11.31
CA PRO A 54 11.45 -15.88 12.22
C PRO A 54 11.28 -14.40 11.91
N LEU A 55 10.43 -14.02 10.94
CA LEU A 55 10.30 -12.66 10.42
C LEU A 55 9.83 -11.67 11.47
N ASP A 56 8.99 -12.10 12.39
CA ASP A 56 8.50 -11.31 13.53
C ASP A 56 9.62 -10.77 14.42
N ARG A 57 10.75 -11.49 14.48
CA ARG A 57 11.92 -11.10 15.27
C ARG A 57 12.98 -10.34 14.47
N TRP A 58 12.99 -10.55 13.14
CA TRP A 58 14.03 -9.99 12.27
C TRP A 58 13.64 -8.65 11.67
N TYR A 59 12.35 -8.42 11.51
CA TYR A 59 11.84 -7.23 10.86
C TYR A 59 10.95 -6.40 11.77
N GLN A 60 11.10 -5.09 11.65
CA GLN A 60 10.19 -4.11 12.22
C GLN A 60 9.53 -3.37 11.07
N ILE A 61 8.20 -3.26 11.10
CA ILE A 61 7.47 -2.49 10.12
C ILE A 61 7.80 -1.01 10.33
N GLY A 62 8.33 -0.39 9.30
CA GLY A 62 8.60 1.04 9.28
C GLY A 62 7.42 1.81 8.68
N ASN A 63 7.72 2.69 7.74
CA ASN A 63 6.69 3.49 7.08
C ASN A 63 5.92 2.70 6.04
N VAL A 64 4.61 2.82 6.07
CA VAL A 64 3.71 2.32 5.03
C VAL A 64 3.19 3.52 4.24
N ILE A 65 3.43 3.52 2.93
CA ILE A 65 3.04 4.62 2.05
C ILE A 65 2.10 4.09 0.99
N THR A 66 0.95 4.72 0.86
CA THR A 66 0.00 4.43 -0.22
C THR A 66 0.07 5.53 -1.27
N VAL A 67 0.25 5.14 -2.52
CA VAL A 67 0.32 6.06 -3.66
C VAL A 67 -0.99 5.99 -4.43
N VAL A 68 -1.64 7.14 -4.57
CA VAL A 68 -2.93 7.27 -5.27
C VAL A 68 -2.77 8.29 -6.39
N ASN A 69 -3.35 7.98 -7.56
CA ASN A 69 -3.39 8.94 -8.66
C ASN A 69 -4.22 10.18 -8.24
N ALA A 70 -3.65 11.36 -8.41
CA ALA A 70 -4.33 12.62 -8.08
C ALA A 70 -5.62 12.84 -8.88
N LYS A 71 -5.75 12.18 -10.04
CA LYS A 71 -6.96 12.13 -10.86
C LYS A 71 -7.63 10.77 -10.73
N LEU A 72 -8.07 10.43 -9.53
CA LEU A 72 -8.75 9.17 -9.29
C LEU A 72 -10.08 9.11 -10.06
N GLU A 73 -10.36 7.98 -10.68
CA GLU A 73 -11.65 7.76 -11.35
C GLU A 73 -12.81 7.86 -10.36
N SER A 74 -13.89 8.50 -10.80
CA SER A 74 -15.07 8.70 -9.95
C SER A 74 -15.83 7.42 -9.63
N GLU A 75 -15.76 6.45 -10.54
CA GLU A 75 -16.42 5.16 -10.40
C GLU A 75 -15.39 4.03 -10.44
N LEU A 76 -15.28 3.30 -9.34
CA LEU A 76 -14.45 2.12 -9.22
C LEU A 76 -15.33 0.90 -8.94
N SER A 77 -14.84 -0.28 -9.31
CA SER A 77 -15.49 -1.53 -8.91
C SER A 77 -15.49 -1.67 -7.38
N ASP A 78 -16.41 -2.47 -6.84
CA ASP A 78 -16.49 -2.72 -5.40
C ASP A 78 -15.17 -3.27 -4.84
N MET A 79 -14.50 -4.14 -5.60
CA MET A 79 -13.19 -4.67 -5.23
C MET A 79 -12.14 -3.56 -5.18
N SER A 80 -12.10 -2.69 -6.18
CA SER A 80 -11.15 -1.57 -6.22
C SER A 80 -11.41 -0.56 -5.10
N GLU A 81 -12.66 -0.28 -4.79
CA GLU A 81 -13.06 0.57 -3.65
C GLU A 81 -12.58 -0.04 -2.32
N TYR A 82 -12.77 -1.33 -2.14
CA TYR A 82 -12.32 -2.03 -0.94
C TYR A 82 -10.80 -1.99 -0.79
N LEU A 83 -10.05 -2.29 -1.86
CA LEU A 83 -8.59 -2.25 -1.85
C LEU A 83 -8.08 -0.84 -1.55
N LEU A 84 -8.65 0.17 -2.20
CA LEU A 84 -8.32 1.57 -1.96
C LEU A 84 -8.51 1.96 -0.50
N ALA A 85 -9.64 1.59 0.07
CA ALA A 85 -9.94 1.87 1.47
C ALA A 85 -8.99 1.14 2.42
N SER A 86 -8.71 -0.14 2.16
CA SER A 86 -7.79 -0.95 2.95
C SER A 86 -6.37 -0.40 2.93
N GLU A 87 -5.86 -0.07 1.75
CA GLU A 87 -4.52 0.51 1.60
C GLU A 87 -4.41 1.88 2.28
N ALA A 88 -5.41 2.73 2.12
CA ALA A 88 -5.44 4.05 2.75
C ALA A 88 -5.57 3.97 4.28
N ALA A 89 -6.34 3.01 4.79
CA ALA A 89 -6.52 2.82 6.22
C ALA A 89 -5.23 2.39 6.94
N HIS A 90 -4.39 1.60 6.27
CA HIS A 90 -3.14 1.09 6.84
C HIS A 90 -1.92 1.99 6.58
N ALA A 91 -2.04 2.99 5.72
CA ALA A 91 -0.92 3.86 5.36
C ALA A 91 -0.53 4.81 6.49
N GLY A 92 0.77 4.95 6.73
CA GLY A 92 1.31 6.04 7.55
C GLY A 92 1.24 7.38 6.81
N ALA A 93 1.33 7.34 5.49
CA ALA A 93 1.16 8.50 4.63
C ALA A 93 0.50 8.11 3.30
N VAL A 94 -0.32 8.99 2.77
CA VAL A 94 -0.90 8.87 1.43
C VAL A 94 -0.28 9.92 0.53
N VAL A 95 0.28 9.49 -0.60
CA VAL A 95 0.93 10.35 -1.58
C VAL A 95 0.08 10.41 -2.85
N LEU A 96 -0.23 11.61 -3.30
CA LEU A 96 -0.91 11.80 -4.57
C LEU A 96 0.13 11.90 -5.69
N SER A 97 0.14 10.90 -6.56
CA SER A 97 1.01 10.90 -7.74
C SER A 97 0.42 11.76 -8.84
N ARG A 98 1.28 12.30 -9.69
CA ARG A 98 0.90 13.13 -10.85
C ARG A 98 0.04 14.33 -10.46
N ALA A 99 0.29 14.88 -9.27
CA ALA A 99 -0.48 16.01 -8.74
C ALA A 99 -0.30 17.30 -9.59
N GLU A 100 0.82 17.44 -10.25
CA GLU A 100 1.12 18.55 -11.16
C GLU A 100 0.23 18.55 -12.43
N GLU A 101 -0.29 17.37 -12.81
CA GLU A 101 -1.19 17.21 -13.95
C GLU A 101 -2.67 17.40 -13.59
N ALA A 102 -2.97 17.55 -12.31
CA ALA A 102 -4.33 17.63 -11.78
C ALA A 102 -4.68 19.05 -11.37
N THR A 103 -5.92 19.45 -11.59
CA THR A 103 -6.46 20.70 -11.06
C THR A 103 -6.72 20.59 -9.56
N LYS A 104 -6.90 21.73 -8.89
CA LYS A 104 -7.24 21.76 -7.47
C LYS A 104 -8.58 21.05 -7.20
N GLU A 105 -9.53 21.20 -8.10
CA GLU A 105 -10.84 20.56 -8.03
C GLU A 105 -10.73 19.04 -8.16
N GLU A 106 -9.89 18.57 -9.08
CA GLU A 106 -9.64 17.14 -9.28
C GLU A 106 -8.97 16.52 -8.04
N ILE A 107 -7.99 17.19 -7.46
CA ILE A 107 -7.33 16.77 -6.21
C ILE A 107 -8.36 16.71 -5.07
N LYS A 108 -9.19 17.74 -4.93
CA LYS A 108 -10.23 17.77 -3.91
C LYS A 108 -11.25 16.66 -4.08
N ALA A 109 -11.64 16.38 -5.31
CA ALA A 109 -12.54 15.26 -5.63
C ALA A 109 -11.91 13.90 -5.25
N THR A 110 -10.63 13.70 -5.52
CA THR A 110 -9.87 12.51 -5.14
C THR A 110 -9.81 12.34 -3.61
N VAL A 111 -9.51 13.38 -2.88
CA VAL A 111 -9.48 13.37 -1.40
C VAL A 111 -10.87 13.03 -0.83
N THR A 112 -11.91 13.62 -1.38
CA THR A 112 -13.30 13.34 -1.00
C THR A 112 -13.66 11.88 -1.26
N HIS A 113 -13.24 11.32 -2.40
CA HIS A 113 -13.45 9.91 -2.73
C HIS A 113 -12.75 8.98 -1.73
N LEU A 114 -11.49 9.27 -1.41
CA LEU A 114 -10.71 8.50 -0.42
C LEU A 114 -11.40 8.51 0.95
N ASN A 115 -11.83 9.67 1.43
CA ASN A 115 -12.51 9.77 2.71
C ASN A 115 -13.85 9.02 2.72
N ARG A 116 -14.59 9.07 1.61
CA ARG A 116 -15.83 8.30 1.46
C ARG A 116 -15.59 6.80 1.47
N ALA A 117 -14.53 6.33 0.81
CA ALA A 117 -14.15 4.92 0.83
C ALA A 117 -13.78 4.45 2.23
N LEU A 118 -13.06 5.27 2.99
CA LEU A 118 -12.73 4.98 4.40
C LEU A 118 -13.99 4.91 5.28
N GLU A 119 -14.95 5.79 5.09
CA GLU A 119 -16.23 5.75 5.81
C GLU A 119 -17.00 4.45 5.54
N LYS A 120 -17.02 3.99 4.27
CA LYS A 120 -17.69 2.73 3.90
C LYS A 120 -17.15 1.52 4.64
N VAL A 121 -15.87 1.48 4.94
CA VAL A 121 -15.24 0.41 5.72
C VAL A 121 -15.22 0.72 7.22
N ARG A 122 -15.95 1.74 7.65
CA ARG A 122 -16.05 2.18 9.04
C ARG A 122 -14.72 2.55 9.68
N CYS A 123 -13.79 3.06 8.88
CA CYS A 123 -12.56 3.63 9.38
C CYS A 123 -12.78 5.08 9.79
N GLY A 124 -12.43 5.45 11.00
CA GLY A 124 -12.59 6.82 11.53
C GLY A 124 -11.53 7.80 11.04
N ARG A 125 -10.60 7.35 10.19
CA ARG A 125 -9.52 8.19 9.69
C ARG A 125 -10.00 9.18 8.63
N ARG A 126 -9.44 10.40 8.67
CA ARG A 126 -9.60 11.41 7.62
C ARG A 126 -8.24 11.84 7.08
N LEU A 127 -8.14 12.00 5.76
CA LEU A 127 -6.87 12.23 5.06
C LEU A 127 -6.60 13.70 4.69
N ASP A 128 -7.39 14.63 5.18
CA ASP A 128 -7.30 16.05 4.78
C ASP A 128 -5.92 16.69 5.04
N GLN A 129 -5.21 16.24 6.06
CA GLN A 129 -3.90 16.78 6.46
C GLN A 129 -2.74 15.81 6.23
N GLU A 130 -3.03 14.56 5.93
CA GLU A 130 -2.03 13.49 5.81
C GLU A 130 -1.59 13.22 4.38
N ILE A 131 -2.19 13.91 3.41
CA ILE A 131 -1.91 13.72 2.00
C ILE A 131 -0.71 14.55 1.57
N ILE A 132 0.31 13.85 1.12
CA ILE A 132 1.51 14.44 0.57
C ILE A 132 1.37 14.50 -0.95
N ARG A 133 1.47 15.70 -1.50
CA ARG A 133 1.49 15.92 -2.95
C ARG A 133 2.90 15.74 -3.45
N LYS A 134 3.07 14.88 -4.45
CA LYS A 134 4.33 14.76 -5.15
C LYS A 134 4.48 15.95 -6.10
N GLY A 135 5.43 16.82 -5.84
CA GLY A 135 5.86 17.82 -6.79
C GLY A 135 6.54 17.15 -7.99
N SER A 136 6.64 17.86 -9.11
CA SER A 136 7.43 17.42 -10.26
C SER A 136 8.87 17.15 -9.83
N LEU A 137 9.32 15.97 -10.13
CA LEU A 137 10.74 15.63 -10.02
C LEU A 137 11.49 16.22 -11.20
#